data_188dec316f87a8f0a32c8a0c00327c65
#
_entry.id   188dec316f87a8f0a32c8a0c00327c65
#
_cell.length_a   1.000
_cell.length_b   1.000
_cell.length_c   1.000
_cell.angle_alpha   90.00
_cell.angle_beta   90.00
_cell.angle_gamma   90.00
#
_symmetry.space_group_name_H-M   'P 1'
#
loop_
_entity.id
_entity.type
_entity.pdbx_description
1 polymer ?
#
loop_
_entity_poly.entity_id
_entity_poly.type
_entity_poly.pdbx_seq_one_letter_code
_entity_poly.pdbx_strand_id
1 'polypeptide(L)'
;MKKIVCFHLLNDYSGSPKVLFMVLKGLIKQGYSIDLVSSRGGILDELAGIRKFKKYSYKYVFSENGLVTFVRYLLVQIYTFFYAFRYMFVRDCVFYINTILPVGPALAGRIMGKKVIYHYHENAFAKGLFYKVLAWAMQRLANKIICVSVYQASFLKRKNGVVVIPNSLPREFVDKLHPNPMKAFERKNVLMLSSLKEYKGTREFLELAGRLPQFKFTLVINDTQENIEKFLAQITLPCLDNLTIYSKQEDVSGFYAEATVVVNLTNPKLAIETFGLTALEAMAAGLPVIVPTVGGIAELVEDGVNGYKIGVENLSEIRSKIALMMSDEALYSGISLSALKQSKRYNEHSMIAAIHDLVD
;
A
#
# COMPACT_ATOMS: atom_id res chain seq x y z
N MET A 1 -13.16 -21.64 19.62
CA MET A 1 -12.88 -20.27 19.15
C MET A 1 -11.69 -20.36 18.20
N LYS A 2 -11.89 -20.01 16.95
CA LYS A 2 -10.88 -20.15 15.90
C LYS A 2 -9.71 -19.20 16.12
N LYS A 3 -8.50 -19.72 16.02
CA LYS A 3 -7.26 -18.97 16.22
C LYS A 3 -6.61 -18.63 14.88
N ILE A 4 -6.17 -17.39 14.74
CA ILE A 4 -5.34 -16.96 13.62
C ILE A 4 -3.95 -16.67 14.15
N VAL A 5 -2.95 -17.32 13.58
CA VAL A 5 -1.54 -17.00 13.83
C VAL A 5 -1.03 -16.25 12.64
N CYS A 6 -0.80 -14.96 12.82
CA CYS A 6 -0.35 -14.06 11.77
C CYS A 6 1.16 -13.88 11.83
N PHE A 7 1.82 -14.00 10.69
CA PHE A 7 3.26 -13.77 10.54
C PHE A 7 3.52 -12.61 9.58
N HIS A 8 4.30 -11.64 10.04
CA HIS A 8 4.70 -10.48 9.26
C HIS A 8 6.17 -10.12 9.55
N LEU A 9 7.00 -9.93 8.53
CA LEU A 9 8.44 -9.78 8.74
C LEU A 9 8.81 -8.46 9.40
N LEU A 10 8.44 -7.34 8.78
CA LEU A 10 8.83 -6.00 9.20
C LEU A 10 7.60 -5.16 9.53
N ASN A 11 7.43 -4.83 10.81
CA ASN A 11 6.40 -3.93 11.27
C ASN A 11 6.90 -2.48 11.21
N ASP A 12 6.36 -1.70 10.28
CA ASP A 12 6.60 -0.28 10.10
C ASP A 12 5.27 0.45 9.81
N TYR A 13 5.31 1.68 9.30
CA TYR A 13 4.13 2.46 8.91
C TYR A 13 3.87 2.47 7.40
N SER A 14 4.41 1.50 6.67
CA SER A 14 4.15 1.35 5.23
C SER A 14 2.78 0.73 4.92
N GLY A 15 2.44 0.58 3.63
CA GLY A 15 1.11 0.15 3.20
C GLY A 15 0.70 -1.24 3.70
N SER A 16 1.56 -2.26 3.58
CA SER A 16 1.17 -3.64 3.94
C SER A 16 0.94 -3.85 5.45
N PRO A 17 1.71 -3.25 6.40
CA PRO A 17 1.36 -3.28 7.82
C PRO A 17 0.07 -2.52 8.14
N LYS A 18 -0.20 -1.38 7.47
CA LYS A 18 -1.46 -0.63 7.66
C LYS A 18 -2.68 -1.46 7.24
N VAL A 19 -2.61 -2.13 6.09
CA VAL A 19 -3.66 -3.05 5.65
C VAL A 19 -3.81 -4.21 6.63
N LEU A 20 -2.70 -4.81 7.07
CA LEU A 20 -2.74 -5.89 8.06
C LEU A 20 -3.37 -5.44 9.38
N PHE A 21 -3.01 -4.26 9.88
CA PHE A 21 -3.61 -3.67 11.09
C PHE A 21 -5.14 -3.64 11.02
N MET A 22 -5.67 -3.12 9.91
CA MET A 22 -7.10 -3.05 9.65
C MET A 22 -7.74 -4.45 9.60
N VAL A 23 -7.12 -5.40 8.88
CA VAL A 23 -7.59 -6.79 8.79
C VAL A 23 -7.63 -7.45 10.17
N LEU A 24 -6.54 -7.34 10.95
CA LEU A 24 -6.50 -7.96 12.28
C LEU A 24 -7.53 -7.33 13.24
N LYS A 25 -7.68 -6.00 13.22
CA LYS A 25 -8.70 -5.28 14.01
C LYS A 25 -10.11 -5.75 13.64
N GLY A 26 -10.41 -5.92 12.35
CA GLY A 26 -11.68 -6.43 11.87
C GLY A 26 -11.95 -7.88 12.29
N LEU A 27 -10.97 -8.77 12.14
CA LEU A 27 -11.11 -10.18 12.54
C LEU A 27 -11.26 -10.35 14.05
N ILE A 28 -10.61 -9.51 14.87
CA ILE A 28 -10.82 -9.49 16.32
C ILE A 28 -12.27 -9.12 16.65
N LYS A 29 -12.84 -8.10 15.98
CA LYS A 29 -14.25 -7.72 16.15
C LYS A 29 -15.22 -8.85 15.78
N GLN A 30 -14.86 -9.69 14.83
CA GLN A 30 -15.62 -10.90 14.44
C GLN A 30 -15.39 -12.09 15.39
N GLY A 31 -14.60 -11.92 16.44
CA GLY A 31 -14.47 -12.91 17.51
C GLY A 31 -13.25 -13.83 17.43
N TYR A 32 -12.37 -13.68 16.44
CA TYR A 32 -11.13 -14.47 16.35
C TYR A 32 -10.15 -14.13 17.48
N SER A 33 -9.36 -15.13 17.88
CA SER A 33 -8.17 -14.92 18.71
C SER A 33 -6.96 -14.82 17.81
N ILE A 34 -6.17 -13.77 17.95
CA ILE A 34 -5.03 -13.51 17.08
C ILE A 34 -3.73 -13.53 17.86
N ASP A 35 -2.79 -14.33 17.36
CA ASP A 35 -1.38 -14.29 17.76
C ASP A 35 -0.58 -13.72 16.61
N LEU A 36 0.02 -12.54 16.79
CA LEU A 36 0.86 -11.89 15.78
C LEU A 36 2.34 -12.12 16.09
N VAL A 37 3.09 -12.59 15.11
CA VAL A 37 4.55 -12.77 15.17
C VAL A 37 5.20 -11.81 14.15
N SER A 38 5.86 -10.74 14.63
CA SER A 38 6.46 -9.72 13.77
C SER A 38 7.58 -8.97 14.46
N SER A 39 8.33 -8.12 13.74
CA SER A 39 9.25 -7.17 14.35
C SER A 39 8.50 -6.11 15.17
N ARG A 40 9.25 -5.30 15.94
CA ARG A 40 8.73 -4.15 16.72
C ARG A 40 8.90 -2.85 15.93
N GLY A 41 8.21 -1.79 16.38
CA GLY A 41 8.47 -0.40 15.98
C GLY A 41 7.56 0.14 14.86
N GLY A 42 6.37 -0.44 14.66
CA GLY A 42 5.42 0.05 13.67
C GLY A 42 3.97 -0.04 14.11
N ILE A 43 3.05 0.22 13.20
CA ILE A 43 1.61 0.36 13.43
C ILE A 43 0.97 -0.86 14.13
N LEU A 44 1.49 -2.06 13.91
CA LEU A 44 0.94 -3.28 14.53
C LEU A 44 1.17 -3.34 16.04
N ASP A 45 2.03 -2.47 16.60
CA ASP A 45 2.22 -2.35 18.05
C ASP A 45 1.02 -1.70 18.74
N GLU A 46 0.25 -0.90 18.00
CA GLU A 46 -0.97 -0.24 18.49
C GLU A 46 -2.12 -1.22 18.79
N LEU A 47 -2.04 -2.46 18.31
CA LEU A 47 -2.99 -3.53 18.66
C LEU A 47 -2.75 -4.09 20.09
N ALA A 48 -1.64 -3.70 20.74
CA ALA A 48 -1.35 -4.17 22.11
C ALA A 48 -2.45 -3.74 23.09
N GLY A 49 -2.81 -4.65 23.99
CA GLY A 49 -3.88 -4.40 24.96
C GLY A 49 -5.30 -4.76 24.48
N ILE A 50 -5.51 -5.00 23.19
CA ILE A 50 -6.81 -5.45 22.69
C ILE A 50 -7.07 -6.88 23.19
N ARG A 51 -8.27 -7.11 23.75
CA ARG A 51 -8.70 -8.45 24.19
C ARG A 51 -8.67 -9.44 23.01
N LYS A 52 -8.16 -10.65 23.24
CA LYS A 52 -7.96 -11.72 22.24
C LYS A 52 -6.79 -11.49 21.25
N PHE A 53 -5.96 -10.48 21.47
CA PHE A 53 -4.76 -10.23 20.69
C PHE A 53 -3.51 -10.47 21.53
N LYS A 54 -2.53 -11.18 20.97
CA LYS A 54 -1.20 -11.35 21.56
C LYS A 54 -0.14 -11.09 20.51
N LYS A 55 0.89 -10.32 20.88
CA LYS A 55 2.03 -10.07 20.00
C LYS A 55 3.28 -10.74 20.53
N TYR A 56 3.99 -11.41 19.65
CA TYR A 56 5.30 -12.03 19.87
C TYR A 56 6.29 -11.37 18.92
N SER A 57 7.31 -10.72 19.48
CA SER A 57 8.19 -9.87 18.69
C SER A 57 9.61 -10.41 18.64
N TYR A 58 10.25 -10.20 17.49
CA TYR A 58 11.68 -10.40 17.29
C TYR A 58 12.33 -9.08 16.81
N LYS A 59 13.66 -9.02 16.88
CA LYS A 59 14.42 -7.88 16.33
C LYS A 59 14.76 -8.14 14.88
N TYR A 60 14.30 -7.28 13.97
CA TYR A 60 14.68 -7.28 12.56
C TYR A 60 14.90 -5.84 12.09
N VAL A 61 16.06 -5.58 11.53
CA VAL A 61 16.46 -4.25 11.03
C VAL A 61 17.21 -4.45 9.72
N PHE A 62 16.90 -3.64 8.73
CA PHE A 62 17.67 -3.57 7.49
C PHE A 62 19.08 -3.08 7.75
N SER A 63 20.02 -3.50 6.92
CA SER A 63 21.39 -3.01 6.87
C SER A 63 21.65 -2.48 5.47
N GLU A 64 22.53 -1.49 5.35
CA GLU A 64 23.04 -1.04 4.06
C GLU A 64 23.75 -2.16 3.30
N ASN A 65 24.37 -3.09 4.05
CA ASN A 65 24.95 -4.30 3.46
C ASN A 65 23.87 -5.35 3.19
N GLY A 66 23.63 -5.65 1.90
CA GLY A 66 22.63 -6.61 1.44
C GLY A 66 22.86 -8.04 1.98
N LEU A 67 24.13 -8.48 2.13
CA LEU A 67 24.45 -9.80 2.68
C LEU A 67 24.04 -9.90 4.16
N VAL A 68 24.30 -8.86 4.95
CA VAL A 68 23.89 -8.80 6.36
C VAL A 68 22.38 -8.83 6.47
N THR A 69 21.69 -8.09 5.63
CA THR A 69 20.21 -8.10 5.57
C THR A 69 19.68 -9.50 5.21
N PHE A 70 20.31 -10.17 4.24
CA PHE A 70 19.94 -11.53 3.85
C PHE A 70 20.17 -12.55 4.96
N VAL A 71 21.32 -12.50 5.66
CA VAL A 71 21.59 -13.38 6.81
C VAL A 71 20.57 -13.15 7.94
N ARG A 72 20.29 -11.90 8.28
CA ARG A 72 19.24 -11.56 9.27
C ARG A 72 17.88 -12.09 8.86
N TYR A 73 17.54 -11.98 7.58
CA TYR A 73 16.32 -12.57 7.02
C TYR A 73 16.27 -14.08 7.25
N LEU A 74 17.33 -14.82 6.88
CA LEU A 74 17.39 -16.27 7.07
C LEU A 74 17.25 -16.67 8.53
N LEU A 75 17.92 -15.97 9.45
CA LEU A 75 17.81 -16.24 10.90
C LEU A 75 16.37 -16.05 11.39
N VAL A 76 15.66 -15.02 10.92
CA VAL A 76 14.25 -14.83 11.25
C VAL A 76 13.38 -15.92 10.64
N GLN A 77 13.66 -16.40 9.43
CA GLN A 77 12.90 -17.53 8.85
C GLN A 77 13.09 -18.81 9.66
N ILE A 78 14.31 -19.12 10.08
CA ILE A 78 14.62 -20.29 10.95
C ILE A 78 13.92 -20.13 12.30
N TYR A 79 14.05 -18.97 12.95
CA TYR A 79 13.39 -18.69 14.21
C TYR A 79 11.86 -18.86 14.11
N THR A 80 11.22 -18.23 13.13
CA THR A 80 9.76 -18.27 12.96
C THR A 80 9.26 -19.63 12.51
N PHE A 81 10.07 -20.42 11.78
CA PHE A 81 9.79 -21.81 11.45
C PHE A 81 9.65 -22.65 12.73
N PHE A 82 10.66 -22.64 13.61
CA PHE A 82 10.60 -23.42 14.87
C PHE A 82 9.56 -22.85 15.84
N TYR A 83 9.43 -21.53 15.91
CA TYR A 83 8.41 -20.89 16.72
C TYR A 83 6.99 -21.34 16.35
N ALA A 84 6.72 -21.57 15.08
CA ALA A 84 5.42 -21.97 14.59
C ALA A 84 4.97 -23.35 15.14
N PHE A 85 5.90 -24.26 15.47
CA PHE A 85 5.57 -25.58 16.01
C PHE A 85 4.87 -25.53 17.36
N ARG A 86 4.94 -24.43 18.11
CA ARG A 86 4.13 -24.24 19.33
C ARG A 86 2.62 -24.37 19.09
N TYR A 87 2.18 -24.22 17.85
CA TYR A 87 0.78 -24.35 17.42
C TYR A 87 0.43 -25.74 16.89
N MET A 88 1.34 -26.71 16.97
CA MET A 88 1.15 -28.04 16.39
C MET A 88 -0.15 -28.68 16.89
N PHE A 89 -0.39 -28.66 18.18
CA PHE A 89 -1.56 -29.29 18.82
C PHE A 89 -2.76 -28.33 18.96
N VAL A 90 -2.66 -27.10 18.48
CA VAL A 90 -3.79 -26.17 18.48
C VAL A 90 -4.73 -26.55 17.35
N ARG A 91 -5.91 -27.05 17.69
CA ARG A 91 -6.99 -27.30 16.71
C ARG A 91 -7.52 -25.95 16.19
N ASP A 92 -8.26 -25.93 15.09
CA ASP A 92 -8.88 -24.72 14.52
C ASP A 92 -7.94 -23.51 14.45
N CYS A 93 -6.75 -23.74 13.92
CA CYS A 93 -5.69 -22.74 13.78
C CYS A 93 -5.37 -22.49 12.31
N VAL A 94 -5.45 -21.23 11.89
CA VAL A 94 -5.10 -20.77 10.54
C VAL A 94 -3.80 -19.97 10.62
N PHE A 95 -2.88 -20.25 9.71
CA PHE A 95 -1.65 -19.47 9.52
C PHE A 95 -1.89 -18.41 8.46
N TYR A 96 -1.89 -17.16 8.89
CA TYR A 96 -2.05 -15.99 8.02
C TYR A 96 -0.70 -15.34 7.78
N ILE A 97 -0.22 -15.43 6.56
CA ILE A 97 1.10 -14.94 6.14
C ILE A 97 0.91 -13.61 5.42
N ASN A 98 1.31 -12.53 6.05
CA ASN A 98 1.23 -11.22 5.43
C ASN A 98 2.54 -10.91 4.68
N THR A 99 2.44 -10.53 3.44
CA THR A 99 3.53 -10.41 2.46
C THR A 99 4.09 -11.78 2.02
N ILE A 100 4.97 -11.75 1.00
CA ILE A 100 5.62 -12.96 0.48
C ILE A 100 6.79 -13.44 1.36
N LEU A 101 7.28 -12.56 2.25
CA LEU A 101 8.56 -12.74 2.95
C LEU A 101 8.56 -13.83 4.03
N PRO A 102 7.51 -14.06 4.85
CA PRO A 102 7.56 -15.07 5.91
C PRO A 102 7.36 -16.50 5.37
N VAL A 103 8.39 -17.09 4.77
CA VAL A 103 8.33 -18.45 4.21
C VAL A 103 8.52 -19.53 5.29
N GLY A 104 9.36 -19.27 6.29
CA GLY A 104 9.63 -20.24 7.37
C GLY A 104 8.36 -20.72 8.07
N PRO A 105 7.51 -19.84 8.61
CA PRO A 105 6.28 -20.24 9.28
C PRO A 105 5.25 -20.85 8.32
N ALA A 106 5.24 -20.45 7.03
CA ALA A 106 4.38 -21.08 6.05
C ALA A 106 4.77 -22.55 5.79
N LEU A 107 6.05 -22.84 5.71
CA LEU A 107 6.58 -24.20 5.59
C LEU A 107 6.20 -25.04 6.82
N ALA A 108 6.41 -24.50 8.03
CA ALA A 108 6.01 -25.16 9.28
C ALA A 108 4.50 -25.44 9.29
N GLY A 109 3.68 -24.48 8.89
CA GLY A 109 2.23 -24.65 8.77
C GLY A 109 1.84 -25.80 7.84
N ARG A 110 2.50 -25.91 6.69
CA ARG A 110 2.26 -27.05 5.75
C ARG A 110 2.66 -28.38 6.33
N ILE A 111 3.81 -28.48 7.01
CA ILE A 111 4.27 -29.71 7.67
C ILE A 111 3.27 -30.15 8.76
N MET A 112 2.71 -29.19 9.51
CA MET A 112 1.72 -29.46 10.55
C MET A 112 0.28 -29.65 10.04
N GLY A 113 0.04 -29.63 8.72
CA GLY A 113 -1.30 -29.75 8.14
C GLY A 113 -2.21 -28.53 8.41
N LYS A 114 -1.66 -27.38 8.80
CA LYS A 114 -2.45 -26.16 9.05
C LYS A 114 -2.89 -25.52 7.74
N LYS A 115 -4.05 -24.84 7.76
CA LYS A 115 -4.49 -23.98 6.65
C LYS A 115 -3.56 -22.77 6.59
N VAL A 116 -2.86 -22.59 5.46
CA VAL A 116 -1.93 -21.49 5.20
C VAL A 116 -2.55 -20.54 4.19
N ILE A 117 -2.75 -19.28 4.58
CA ILE A 117 -3.29 -18.22 3.74
C ILE A 117 -2.23 -17.14 3.61
N TYR A 118 -1.87 -16.82 2.36
CA TYR A 118 -1.00 -15.68 2.07
C TYR A 118 -1.82 -14.45 1.69
N HIS A 119 -1.51 -13.31 2.27
CA HIS A 119 -1.95 -12.00 1.80
C HIS A 119 -0.77 -11.34 1.08
N TYR A 120 -0.81 -11.38 -0.23
CA TYR A 120 0.29 -11.04 -1.12
C TYR A 120 0.19 -9.59 -1.54
N HIS A 121 1.19 -8.77 -1.18
CA HIS A 121 1.20 -7.32 -1.40
C HIS A 121 2.24 -6.87 -2.42
N GLU A 122 3.30 -7.65 -2.64
CA GLU A 122 4.42 -7.28 -3.49
C GLU A 122 4.20 -7.69 -4.95
N ASN A 123 4.91 -7.05 -5.88
CA ASN A 123 5.13 -7.62 -7.21
C ASN A 123 6.47 -8.37 -7.23
N ALA A 124 6.45 -9.65 -6.84
CA ALA A 124 7.63 -10.49 -6.78
C ALA A 124 8.33 -10.67 -8.13
N PHE A 125 7.57 -10.62 -9.22
CA PHE A 125 8.10 -10.89 -10.57
C PHE A 125 8.91 -9.72 -11.13
N ALA A 126 8.71 -8.50 -10.61
CA ALA A 126 9.49 -7.32 -10.95
C ALA A 126 10.73 -7.12 -10.03
N LYS A 127 10.86 -7.88 -8.92
CA LYS A 127 11.88 -7.64 -7.89
C LYS A 127 13.11 -8.57 -7.95
N GLY A 128 13.32 -9.29 -9.05
CA GLY A 128 14.48 -10.16 -9.23
C GLY A 128 14.31 -11.61 -8.76
N LEU A 129 15.38 -12.40 -8.87
CA LEU A 129 15.33 -13.86 -8.70
C LEU A 129 14.89 -14.31 -7.31
N PHE A 130 15.39 -13.66 -6.26
CA PHE A 130 15.04 -13.97 -4.87
C PHE A 130 13.51 -13.91 -4.66
N TYR A 131 12.86 -12.85 -5.08
CA TYR A 131 11.40 -12.71 -4.96
C TYR A 131 10.63 -13.70 -5.84
N LYS A 132 11.18 -14.07 -7.00
CA LYS A 132 10.58 -15.14 -7.85
C LYS A 132 10.60 -16.50 -7.15
N VAL A 133 11.69 -16.82 -6.43
CA VAL A 133 11.78 -18.05 -5.62
C VAL A 133 10.77 -18.01 -4.48
N LEU A 134 10.61 -16.86 -3.80
CA LEU A 134 9.59 -16.71 -2.77
C LEU A 134 8.16 -16.84 -3.33
N ALA A 135 7.90 -16.30 -4.52
CA ALA A 135 6.62 -16.47 -5.21
C ALA A 135 6.32 -17.93 -5.58
N TRP A 136 7.34 -18.66 -5.98
CA TRP A 136 7.23 -20.10 -6.22
C TRP A 136 6.90 -20.84 -4.90
N ALA A 137 7.63 -20.56 -3.81
CA ALA A 137 7.39 -21.14 -2.50
C ALA A 137 5.97 -20.83 -1.99
N MET A 138 5.53 -19.56 -2.07
CA MET A 138 4.17 -19.15 -1.71
C MET A 138 3.13 -19.99 -2.46
N GLN A 139 3.25 -20.13 -3.79
CA GLN A 139 2.30 -20.89 -4.60
C GLN A 139 2.25 -22.38 -4.24
N ARG A 140 3.35 -22.96 -3.70
CA ARG A 140 3.40 -24.36 -3.24
C ARG A 140 2.88 -24.54 -1.83
N LEU A 141 3.17 -23.59 -0.94
CA LEU A 141 2.85 -23.70 0.49
C LEU A 141 1.43 -23.23 0.83
N ALA A 142 0.88 -22.26 0.09
CA ALA A 142 -0.43 -21.69 0.38
C ALA A 142 -1.59 -22.67 0.12
N ASN A 143 -2.60 -22.66 0.97
CA ASN A 143 -3.94 -23.18 0.64
C ASN A 143 -4.74 -22.13 -0.15
N LYS A 144 -4.64 -20.85 0.28
CA LYS A 144 -5.25 -19.70 -0.37
C LYS A 144 -4.21 -18.58 -0.52
N ILE A 145 -4.30 -17.83 -1.61
CA ILE A 145 -3.49 -16.64 -1.87
C ILE A 145 -4.45 -15.49 -2.15
N ILE A 146 -4.42 -14.49 -1.28
CA ILE A 146 -5.13 -13.23 -1.48
C ILE A 146 -4.21 -12.30 -2.27
N CYS A 147 -4.63 -11.90 -3.45
CA CYS A 147 -3.98 -10.86 -4.26
C CYS A 147 -4.76 -9.55 -4.13
N VAL A 148 -4.05 -8.43 -4.07
CA VAL A 148 -4.68 -7.11 -3.88
C VAL A 148 -5.19 -6.49 -5.18
N SER A 149 -4.93 -7.10 -6.33
CA SER A 149 -5.41 -6.67 -7.65
C SER A 149 -5.45 -7.84 -8.64
N VAL A 150 -6.22 -7.70 -9.70
CA VAL A 150 -6.26 -8.66 -10.83
C VAL A 150 -4.90 -8.66 -11.53
N TYR A 151 -4.30 -7.48 -11.70
CA TYR A 151 -2.96 -7.33 -12.25
C TYR A 151 -1.93 -8.19 -11.50
N GLN A 152 -1.94 -8.14 -10.17
CA GLN A 152 -1.03 -8.95 -9.36
C GLN A 152 -1.32 -10.45 -9.50
N ALA A 153 -2.59 -10.85 -9.50
CA ALA A 153 -3.01 -12.25 -9.65
C ALA A 153 -2.65 -12.83 -11.03
N SER A 154 -2.57 -11.99 -12.07
CA SER A 154 -2.25 -12.42 -13.43
C SER A 154 -0.86 -13.07 -13.56
N PHE A 155 0.09 -12.65 -12.75
CA PHE A 155 1.46 -13.20 -12.73
C PHE A 155 1.58 -14.57 -12.06
N LEU A 156 0.59 -15.00 -11.29
CA LEU A 156 0.63 -16.29 -10.63
C LEU A 156 0.30 -17.40 -11.63
N LYS A 157 1.15 -18.40 -11.71
CA LYS A 157 0.92 -19.60 -12.55
C LYS A 157 -0.24 -20.44 -12.02
N ARG A 158 -0.28 -20.59 -10.69
CA ARG A 158 -1.38 -21.27 -9.99
C ARG A 158 -2.63 -20.39 -10.02
N LYS A 159 -3.77 -20.94 -10.43
CA LYS A 159 -5.08 -20.24 -10.39
C LYS A 159 -5.98 -20.78 -9.27
N ASN A 160 -5.89 -22.06 -8.96
CA ASN A 160 -6.68 -22.65 -7.88
C ASN A 160 -6.27 -22.12 -6.50
N GLY A 161 -7.24 -21.60 -5.75
CA GLY A 161 -7.02 -21.01 -4.43
C GLY A 161 -6.44 -19.59 -4.45
N VAL A 162 -6.33 -18.96 -5.62
CA VAL A 162 -6.04 -17.54 -5.75
C VAL A 162 -7.35 -16.75 -5.74
N VAL A 163 -7.44 -15.74 -4.90
CA VAL A 163 -8.60 -14.86 -4.75
C VAL A 163 -8.13 -13.41 -4.81
N VAL A 164 -8.84 -12.58 -5.53
CA VAL A 164 -8.56 -11.14 -5.56
C VAL A 164 -9.45 -10.46 -4.51
N ILE A 165 -8.82 -9.88 -3.49
CA ILE A 165 -9.48 -9.05 -2.49
C ILE A 165 -8.71 -7.73 -2.47
N PRO A 166 -9.25 -6.68 -3.11
CA PRO A 166 -8.60 -5.37 -3.14
C PRO A 166 -8.43 -4.80 -1.72
N ASN A 167 -7.36 -4.03 -1.53
CA ASN A 167 -7.22 -3.25 -0.32
C ASN A 167 -8.37 -2.23 -0.19
N SER A 168 -8.63 -1.82 1.04
CA SER A 168 -9.59 -0.76 1.35
C SER A 168 -8.94 0.29 2.24
N LEU A 169 -9.68 1.36 2.51
CA LEU A 169 -9.29 2.38 3.47
C LEU A 169 -9.96 2.11 4.81
N PRO A 170 -9.27 2.40 5.94
CA PRO A 170 -9.90 2.36 7.26
C PRO A 170 -11.08 3.34 7.31
N ARG A 171 -12.19 2.90 7.90
CA ARG A 171 -13.37 3.75 8.06
C ARG A 171 -13.04 5.05 8.81
N GLU A 172 -12.21 4.96 9.85
CA GLU A 172 -11.74 6.11 10.64
C GLU A 172 -11.00 7.16 9.80
N PHE A 173 -10.30 6.74 8.73
CA PHE A 173 -9.69 7.66 7.77
C PHE A 173 -10.72 8.28 6.84
N VAL A 174 -11.64 7.46 6.28
CA VAL A 174 -12.69 7.94 5.37
C VAL A 174 -13.62 8.93 6.07
N ASP A 175 -13.95 8.71 7.33
CA ASP A 175 -14.81 9.59 8.14
C ASP A 175 -14.19 10.99 8.38
N LYS A 176 -12.87 11.15 8.22
CA LYS A 176 -12.17 12.45 8.27
C LYS A 176 -12.22 13.22 6.94
N LEU A 177 -12.52 12.52 5.85
CA LEU A 177 -12.59 13.14 4.53
C LEU A 177 -13.95 13.81 4.35
N HIS A 178 -13.95 15.05 3.89
CA HIS A 178 -15.16 15.83 3.62
C HIS A 178 -15.18 16.28 2.16
N PRO A 179 -15.49 15.36 1.21
CA PRO A 179 -15.45 15.66 -0.23
C PRO A 179 -16.31 16.87 -0.60
N ASN A 180 -15.70 17.85 -1.22
CA ASN A 180 -16.39 19.02 -1.77
C ASN A 180 -15.72 19.43 -3.09
N PRO A 181 -16.27 19.02 -4.25
CA PRO A 181 -15.66 19.28 -5.55
C PRO A 181 -15.41 20.76 -5.86
N MET A 182 -16.35 21.63 -5.49
CA MET A 182 -16.23 23.08 -5.75
C MET A 182 -15.05 23.68 -4.97
N LYS A 183 -14.99 23.43 -3.67
CA LYS A 183 -13.87 23.90 -2.83
C LYS A 183 -12.54 23.32 -3.30
N ALA A 184 -12.51 22.04 -3.64
CA ALA A 184 -11.30 21.40 -4.15
C ALA A 184 -10.84 22.02 -5.48
N PHE A 185 -11.76 22.34 -6.39
CA PHE A 185 -11.44 23.01 -7.64
C PHE A 185 -10.78 24.38 -7.42
N GLU A 186 -11.25 25.16 -6.46
CA GLU A 186 -10.73 26.51 -6.12
C GLU A 186 -9.30 26.47 -5.57
N ARG A 187 -8.86 25.36 -4.93
CA ARG A 187 -7.54 25.24 -4.30
C ARG A 187 -6.40 25.36 -5.31
N LYS A 188 -6.60 24.85 -6.53
CA LYS A 188 -5.61 24.82 -7.62
C LYS A 188 -4.27 24.20 -7.17
N ASN A 189 -4.36 23.13 -6.37
CA ASN A 189 -3.21 22.48 -5.73
C ASN A 189 -3.05 21.02 -6.21
N VAL A 190 -1.88 20.71 -6.74
CA VAL A 190 -1.48 19.34 -7.12
C VAL A 190 -0.77 18.70 -5.93
N LEU A 191 -1.27 17.56 -5.48
CA LEU A 191 -0.71 16.82 -4.35
C LEU A 191 -0.04 15.54 -4.82
N MET A 192 1.13 15.24 -4.26
CA MET A 192 1.74 13.93 -4.35
C MET A 192 2.21 13.46 -2.96
N LEU A 193 1.82 12.24 -2.58
CA LEU A 193 2.37 11.53 -1.43
C LEU A 193 3.37 10.49 -1.93
N SER A 194 4.62 10.58 -1.47
CA SER A 194 5.73 9.82 -2.03
C SER A 194 6.73 9.34 -0.97
N SER A 195 7.82 8.77 -1.42
CA SER A 195 9.03 8.49 -0.66
C SER A 195 10.25 8.81 -1.51
N LEU A 196 11.45 8.87 -0.92
CA LEU A 196 12.69 9.20 -1.62
C LEU A 196 13.22 8.09 -2.56
N LYS A 197 12.41 7.05 -2.82
CA LYS A 197 12.80 6.01 -3.77
C LYS A 197 12.71 6.53 -5.20
N GLU A 198 13.75 6.33 -5.97
CA GLU A 198 13.90 6.83 -7.35
C GLU A 198 12.67 6.58 -8.23
N TYR A 199 12.09 5.38 -8.12
CA TYR A 199 10.94 4.99 -8.93
C TYR A 199 9.63 5.72 -8.59
N LYS A 200 9.59 6.51 -7.52
CA LYS A 200 8.37 7.21 -7.08
C LYS A 200 8.06 8.51 -7.84
N GLY A 201 8.94 8.94 -8.73
CA GLY A 201 8.69 10.09 -9.58
C GLY A 201 8.78 11.44 -8.86
N THR A 202 9.55 11.52 -7.78
CA THR A 202 9.72 12.76 -7.01
C THR A 202 10.39 13.85 -7.85
N ARG A 203 11.39 13.50 -8.67
CA ARG A 203 12.05 14.46 -9.58
C ARG A 203 11.10 15.00 -10.64
N GLU A 204 10.28 14.12 -11.20
CA GLU A 204 9.27 14.45 -12.20
C GLU A 204 8.17 15.36 -11.64
N PHE A 205 7.81 15.17 -10.35
CA PHE A 205 6.87 16.07 -9.67
C PHE A 205 7.45 17.49 -9.51
N LEU A 206 8.72 17.59 -9.13
CA LEU A 206 9.43 18.87 -9.02
C LEU A 206 9.51 19.58 -10.38
N GLU A 207 9.77 18.83 -11.45
CA GLU A 207 9.76 19.35 -12.81
C GLU A 207 8.37 19.87 -13.25
N LEU A 208 7.30 19.14 -12.90
CA LEU A 208 5.92 19.59 -13.16
C LEU A 208 5.61 20.89 -12.43
N ALA A 209 6.05 21.06 -11.18
CA ALA A 209 5.87 22.30 -10.43
C ALA A 209 6.53 23.50 -11.14
N GLY A 210 7.76 23.33 -11.63
CA GLY A 210 8.45 24.36 -12.40
C GLY A 210 7.78 24.70 -13.74
N ARG A 211 7.11 23.72 -14.38
CA ARG A 211 6.40 23.90 -15.66
C ARG A 211 4.98 24.46 -15.52
N LEU A 212 4.44 24.53 -14.30
CA LEU A 212 3.08 24.99 -13.99
C LEU A 212 3.10 26.00 -12.83
N PRO A 213 3.81 27.13 -12.96
CA PRO A 213 4.01 28.11 -11.88
C PRO A 213 2.70 28.75 -11.39
N GLN A 214 1.63 28.71 -12.19
CA GLN A 214 0.32 29.25 -11.85
C GLN A 214 -0.49 28.38 -10.87
N PHE A 215 -0.07 27.15 -10.62
CA PHE A 215 -0.73 26.22 -9.70
C PHE A 215 0.16 25.93 -8.50
N LYS A 216 -0.46 25.62 -7.37
CA LYS A 216 0.23 25.18 -6.15
C LYS A 216 0.62 23.70 -6.27
N PHE A 217 1.74 23.34 -5.68
CA PHE A 217 2.23 21.96 -5.59
C PHE A 217 2.55 21.61 -4.14
N THR A 218 2.03 20.50 -3.69
CA THR A 218 2.30 19.98 -2.33
C THR A 218 2.88 18.57 -2.45
N LEU A 219 4.06 18.38 -1.89
CA LEU A 219 4.76 17.10 -1.85
C LEU A 219 4.93 16.64 -0.40
N VAL A 220 4.36 15.49 -0.07
CA VAL A 220 4.53 14.86 1.25
C VAL A 220 5.43 13.64 1.08
N ILE A 221 6.59 13.66 1.70
CA ILE A 221 7.59 12.59 1.59
C ILE A 221 7.64 11.80 2.89
N ASN A 222 7.39 10.49 2.80
CA ASN A 222 7.48 9.59 3.96
C ASN A 222 8.95 9.29 4.30
N ASP A 223 9.67 10.33 4.74
CA ASP A 223 11.06 10.27 5.18
C ASP A 223 11.36 11.40 6.17
N THR A 224 12.54 11.39 6.77
CA THR A 224 12.99 12.46 7.67
C THR A 224 13.33 13.73 6.91
N GLN A 225 13.24 14.87 7.59
CA GLN A 225 13.60 16.17 7.02
C GLN A 225 15.04 16.19 6.51
N GLU A 226 15.98 15.61 7.29
CA GLU A 226 17.39 15.50 6.92
C GLU A 226 17.62 14.75 5.60
N ASN A 227 16.93 13.62 5.41
CA ASN A 227 17.05 12.84 4.18
C ASN A 227 16.45 13.59 2.98
N ILE A 228 15.38 14.34 3.19
CA ILE A 228 14.76 15.19 2.15
C ILE A 228 15.74 16.28 1.72
N GLU A 229 16.37 16.98 2.66
CA GLU A 229 17.37 18.02 2.37
C GLU A 229 18.57 17.45 1.60
N LYS A 230 19.08 16.29 2.02
CA LYS A 230 20.16 15.60 1.29
C LYS A 230 19.76 15.23 -0.14
N PHE A 231 18.51 14.79 -0.34
CA PHE A 231 17.98 14.47 -1.66
C PHE A 231 17.86 15.73 -2.54
N LEU A 232 17.29 16.80 -1.98
CA LEU A 232 17.13 18.07 -2.70
C LEU A 232 18.48 18.72 -3.08
N ALA A 233 19.49 18.61 -2.23
CA ALA A 233 20.84 19.10 -2.51
C ALA A 233 21.50 18.40 -3.72
N GLN A 234 21.02 17.21 -4.12
CA GLN A 234 21.51 16.48 -5.30
C GLN A 234 20.77 16.85 -6.60
N ILE A 235 19.78 17.74 -6.50
CA ILE A 235 18.95 18.12 -7.63
C ILE A 235 19.15 19.62 -7.90
N THR A 236 19.57 19.96 -9.11
CA THR A 236 19.60 21.36 -9.54
C THR A 236 18.18 21.80 -9.89
N LEU A 237 17.50 22.43 -8.94
CA LEU A 237 16.16 23.00 -9.15
C LEU A 237 16.23 24.53 -9.09
N PRO A 238 15.48 25.24 -9.94
CA PRO A 238 15.22 26.65 -9.70
C PRO A 238 14.44 26.81 -8.37
N CYS A 239 14.49 27.99 -7.78
CA CYS A 239 13.58 28.30 -6.68
C CYS A 239 12.13 28.22 -7.17
N LEU A 240 11.31 27.40 -6.53
CA LEU A 240 9.92 27.15 -6.88
C LEU A 240 9.01 27.73 -5.80
N ASP A 241 8.50 28.95 -6.03
CA ASP A 241 7.62 29.64 -5.07
C ASP A 241 6.25 28.95 -4.91
N ASN A 242 5.89 28.11 -5.86
CA ASN A 242 4.62 27.39 -5.89
C ASN A 242 4.69 25.97 -5.28
N LEU A 243 5.83 25.55 -4.74
CA LEU A 243 6.05 24.22 -4.20
C LEU A 243 6.24 24.25 -2.68
N THR A 244 5.48 23.40 -1.98
CA THR A 244 5.68 23.13 -0.54
C THR A 244 5.99 21.65 -0.32
N ILE A 245 7.04 21.37 0.43
CA ILE A 245 7.49 20.01 0.74
C ILE A 245 7.34 19.75 2.24
N TYR A 246 6.72 18.63 2.57
CA TYR A 246 6.55 18.16 3.95
C TYR A 246 7.27 16.83 4.15
N SER A 247 7.92 16.68 5.28
CA SER A 247 8.45 15.39 5.74
C SER A 247 7.31 14.47 6.22
N LYS A 248 7.65 13.28 6.70
CA LYS A 248 6.71 12.27 7.16
C LYS A 248 5.62 12.85 8.06
N GLN A 249 4.38 12.57 7.72
CA GLN A 249 3.17 12.96 8.44
C GLN A 249 2.45 11.73 8.98
N GLU A 250 1.89 11.81 10.18
CA GLU A 250 1.07 10.74 10.77
C GLU A 250 -0.34 10.73 10.20
N ASP A 251 -0.95 11.92 10.09
CA ASP A 251 -2.26 12.12 9.46
C ASP A 251 -2.12 12.91 8.17
N VAL A 252 -2.53 12.29 7.07
CA VAL A 252 -2.46 12.89 5.73
C VAL A 252 -3.82 13.40 5.23
N SER A 253 -4.90 13.26 6.02
CA SER A 253 -6.26 13.63 5.60
C SER A 253 -6.38 15.11 5.26
N GLY A 254 -5.71 15.98 6.00
CA GLY A 254 -5.68 17.42 5.75
C GLY A 254 -5.07 17.80 4.39
N PHE A 255 -4.08 17.04 3.91
CA PHE A 255 -3.48 17.30 2.61
C PHE A 255 -4.45 17.01 1.46
N TYR A 256 -5.27 15.97 1.59
CA TYR A 256 -6.32 15.71 0.60
C TYR A 256 -7.41 16.79 0.62
N ALA A 257 -7.74 17.34 1.79
CA ALA A 257 -8.70 18.45 1.90
C ALA A 257 -8.24 19.73 1.19
N GLU A 258 -6.91 19.96 1.10
CA GLU A 258 -6.29 21.12 0.44
C GLU A 258 -5.86 20.84 -1.01
N ALA A 259 -6.12 19.66 -1.54
CA ALA A 259 -5.75 19.30 -2.90
C ALA A 259 -6.88 19.51 -3.90
N THR A 260 -6.51 19.63 -5.18
CA THR A 260 -7.40 19.61 -6.34
C THR A 260 -7.20 18.33 -7.13
N VAL A 261 -5.96 17.96 -7.42
CA VAL A 261 -5.59 16.75 -8.17
C VAL A 261 -4.48 16.03 -7.42
N VAL A 262 -4.55 14.71 -7.39
CA VAL A 262 -3.48 13.88 -6.83
C VAL A 262 -2.78 13.12 -7.95
N VAL A 263 -1.46 13.11 -7.93
CA VAL A 263 -0.66 12.38 -8.90
C VAL A 263 0.12 11.25 -8.22
N ASN A 264 0.21 10.11 -8.89
CA ASN A 264 1.15 9.04 -8.57
C ASN A 264 2.05 8.84 -9.79
N LEU A 265 3.29 9.25 -9.66
CA LEU A 265 4.28 9.25 -10.75
C LEU A 265 5.23 8.05 -10.68
N THR A 266 4.79 6.95 -10.08
CA THR A 266 5.61 5.73 -10.01
C THR A 266 5.99 5.26 -11.41
N ASN A 267 7.31 5.13 -11.65
CA ASN A 267 7.84 4.64 -12.93
C ASN A 267 7.70 3.12 -13.00
N PRO A 268 6.81 2.59 -13.87
CA PRO A 268 6.55 1.15 -13.92
C PRO A 268 7.71 0.33 -14.50
N LYS A 269 8.70 0.97 -15.14
CA LYS A 269 9.93 0.31 -15.60
C LYS A 269 10.86 -0.03 -14.43
N LEU A 270 10.79 0.70 -13.33
CA LEU A 270 11.63 0.49 -12.15
C LEU A 270 10.88 -0.25 -11.04
N ALA A 271 9.61 0.06 -10.82
CA ALA A 271 8.76 -0.63 -9.85
C ALA A 271 7.29 -0.50 -10.22
N ILE A 272 6.49 -1.51 -9.88
CA ILE A 272 5.07 -1.54 -10.20
C ILE A 272 4.25 -1.45 -8.92
N GLU A 273 3.31 -0.50 -8.90
CA GLU A 273 2.32 -0.39 -7.83
C GLU A 273 1.32 -1.54 -7.91
N THR A 274 1.25 -2.35 -6.86
CA THR A 274 0.36 -3.50 -6.81
C THR A 274 -1.10 -3.14 -6.54
N PHE A 275 -1.36 -1.95 -5.95
CA PHE A 275 -2.71 -1.46 -5.67
C PHE A 275 -2.84 0.07 -5.77
N GLY A 276 -2.08 0.86 -4.98
CA GLY A 276 -2.12 2.32 -5.00
C GLY A 276 -3.07 2.93 -3.95
N LEU A 277 -2.76 2.73 -2.66
CA LEU A 277 -3.56 3.28 -1.56
C LEU A 277 -3.71 4.81 -1.65
N THR A 278 -2.66 5.55 -2.00
CA THR A 278 -2.72 7.01 -2.13
C THR A 278 -3.70 7.49 -3.21
N ALA A 279 -3.83 6.74 -4.29
CA ALA A 279 -4.83 7.03 -5.31
C ALA A 279 -6.25 6.75 -4.78
N LEU A 280 -6.44 5.64 -4.05
CA LEU A 280 -7.73 5.35 -3.43
C LEU A 280 -8.11 6.37 -2.36
N GLU A 281 -7.15 6.84 -1.54
CA GLU A 281 -7.33 7.91 -0.56
C GLU A 281 -7.80 9.21 -1.23
N ALA A 282 -7.15 9.60 -2.32
CA ALA A 282 -7.53 10.76 -3.12
C ALA A 282 -8.96 10.63 -3.68
N MET A 283 -9.27 9.48 -4.27
CA MET A 283 -10.60 9.23 -4.82
C MET A 283 -11.68 9.25 -3.73
N ALA A 284 -11.38 8.75 -2.52
CA ALA A 284 -12.29 8.82 -1.38
C ALA A 284 -12.49 10.27 -0.87
N ALA A 285 -11.49 11.14 -1.06
CA ALA A 285 -11.61 12.58 -0.84
C ALA A 285 -12.33 13.32 -2.00
N GLY A 286 -12.79 12.60 -3.03
CA GLY A 286 -13.44 13.18 -4.20
C GLY A 286 -12.46 13.89 -5.14
N LEU A 287 -11.18 13.50 -5.16
CA LEU A 287 -10.18 14.14 -6.00
C LEU A 287 -9.89 13.30 -7.25
N PRO A 288 -9.83 13.93 -8.43
CA PRO A 288 -9.28 13.30 -9.62
C PRO A 288 -7.84 12.85 -9.40
N VAL A 289 -7.46 11.73 -10.04
CA VAL A 289 -6.12 11.18 -9.92
C VAL A 289 -5.45 11.01 -11.29
N ILE A 290 -4.13 11.20 -11.35
CA ILE A 290 -3.30 10.79 -12.48
C ILE A 290 -2.38 9.68 -11.98
N VAL A 291 -2.44 8.51 -12.63
CA VAL A 291 -1.74 7.30 -12.20
C VAL A 291 -0.97 6.66 -13.37
N PRO A 292 0.02 5.80 -13.11
CA PRO A 292 0.68 5.01 -14.15
C PRO A 292 -0.31 4.18 -14.97
N THR A 293 0.07 3.87 -16.22
CA THR A 293 -0.75 3.10 -17.17
C THR A 293 -0.84 1.61 -16.82
N VAL A 294 0.05 1.10 -15.96
CA VAL A 294 0.15 -0.32 -15.59
C VAL A 294 0.27 -0.48 -14.08
N GLY A 295 -0.11 -1.66 -13.61
CA GLY A 295 -0.11 -2.03 -12.19
C GLY A 295 -1.52 -2.13 -11.64
N GLY A 296 -1.64 -2.61 -10.39
CA GLY A 296 -2.94 -2.64 -9.69
C GLY A 296 -3.54 -1.25 -9.48
N ILE A 297 -2.71 -0.22 -9.41
CA ILE A 297 -3.16 1.17 -9.32
C ILE A 297 -3.96 1.60 -10.57
N ALA A 298 -3.61 1.10 -11.76
CA ALA A 298 -4.32 1.40 -13.00
C ALA A 298 -5.74 0.80 -13.04
N GLU A 299 -6.01 -0.23 -12.22
CA GLU A 299 -7.36 -0.83 -12.10
C GLU A 299 -8.34 0.07 -11.33
N LEU A 300 -7.84 1.01 -10.53
CA LEU A 300 -8.67 1.98 -9.82
C LEU A 300 -9.26 3.03 -10.77
N VAL A 301 -8.60 3.27 -11.91
CA VAL A 301 -8.89 4.40 -12.79
C VAL A 301 -9.48 3.92 -14.12
N GLU A 302 -10.61 4.50 -14.47
CA GLU A 302 -11.18 4.50 -15.81
C GLU A 302 -10.80 5.83 -16.47
N ASP A 303 -10.01 5.73 -17.54
CA ASP A 303 -9.36 6.88 -18.18
C ASP A 303 -10.36 7.93 -18.67
N GLY A 304 -10.17 9.18 -18.28
CA GLY A 304 -11.06 10.30 -18.59
C GLY A 304 -12.38 10.32 -17.80
N VAL A 305 -12.68 9.30 -16.98
CA VAL A 305 -13.94 9.19 -16.21
C VAL A 305 -13.75 9.56 -14.75
N ASN A 306 -12.79 8.96 -14.06
CA ASN A 306 -12.52 9.21 -12.65
C ASN A 306 -11.06 9.63 -12.37
N GLY A 307 -10.30 9.89 -13.43
CA GLY A 307 -8.90 10.26 -13.45
C GLY A 307 -8.26 9.95 -14.80
N TYR A 308 -6.94 9.97 -14.84
CA TYR A 308 -6.19 9.66 -16.07
C TYR A 308 -5.09 8.63 -15.82
N LYS A 309 -4.82 7.79 -16.81
CA LYS A 309 -3.73 6.82 -16.83
C LYS A 309 -2.64 7.30 -17.77
N ILE A 310 -1.57 7.87 -17.23
CA ILE A 310 -0.48 8.45 -18.01
C ILE A 310 0.85 8.00 -17.43
N GLY A 311 1.74 7.51 -18.30
CA GLY A 311 3.09 7.13 -17.88
C GLY A 311 3.93 8.33 -17.47
N VAL A 312 4.78 8.18 -16.47
CA VAL A 312 5.62 9.26 -15.95
C VAL A 312 6.58 9.84 -17.00
N GLU A 313 6.92 9.07 -18.01
CA GLU A 313 7.73 9.52 -19.17
C GLU A 313 7.02 10.57 -20.04
N ASN A 314 5.69 10.70 -19.92
CA ASN A 314 4.90 11.66 -20.70
C ASN A 314 4.46 12.86 -19.84
N LEU A 315 5.45 13.59 -19.29
CA LEU A 315 5.19 14.78 -18.45
C LEU A 315 4.41 15.88 -19.19
N SER A 316 4.53 15.98 -20.51
CA SER A 316 3.79 16.96 -21.31
C SER A 316 2.28 16.68 -21.28
N GLU A 317 1.87 15.42 -21.36
CA GLU A 317 0.48 15.01 -21.25
C GLU A 317 -0.04 15.17 -19.83
N ILE A 318 0.73 14.75 -18.81
CA ILE A 318 0.39 14.95 -17.39
C ILE A 318 0.13 16.44 -17.14
N ARG A 319 1.04 17.32 -17.59
CA ARG A 319 0.88 18.78 -17.50
C ARG A 319 -0.41 19.25 -18.15
N SER A 320 -0.71 18.78 -19.37
CA SER A 320 -1.91 19.18 -20.11
C SER A 320 -3.19 18.74 -19.39
N LYS A 321 -3.22 17.54 -18.81
CA LYS A 321 -4.38 17.05 -18.06
C LYS A 321 -4.56 17.76 -16.72
N ILE A 322 -3.46 18.09 -16.02
CA ILE A 322 -3.52 18.96 -14.84
C ILE A 322 -4.13 20.31 -15.20
N ALA A 323 -3.60 20.98 -16.23
CA ALA A 323 -4.09 22.28 -16.66
C ALA A 323 -5.57 22.24 -17.08
N LEU A 324 -5.98 21.21 -17.81
CA LEU A 324 -7.37 20.99 -18.21
C LEU A 324 -8.30 20.87 -17.01
N MET A 325 -7.99 19.99 -16.04
CA MET A 325 -8.77 19.80 -14.82
C MET A 325 -8.79 21.05 -13.92
N MET A 326 -7.75 21.89 -13.99
CA MET A 326 -7.68 23.14 -13.21
C MET A 326 -8.45 24.30 -13.87
N SER A 327 -8.77 24.22 -15.18
CA SER A 327 -9.42 25.30 -15.93
C SER A 327 -10.90 25.04 -16.22
N ASP A 328 -11.34 23.79 -16.27
CA ASP A 328 -12.71 23.39 -16.58
C ASP A 328 -13.41 22.81 -15.34
N GLU A 329 -14.26 23.63 -14.70
CA GLU A 329 -14.98 23.24 -13.47
C GLU A 329 -16.00 22.15 -13.70
N ALA A 330 -16.68 22.15 -14.86
CA ALA A 330 -17.69 21.14 -15.19
C ALA A 330 -17.03 19.77 -15.39
N LEU A 331 -15.94 19.71 -16.15
CA LEU A 331 -15.14 18.52 -16.34
C LEU A 331 -14.57 18.02 -14.99
N TYR A 332 -13.99 18.92 -14.20
CA TYR A 332 -13.45 18.60 -12.89
C TYR A 332 -14.49 17.96 -11.98
N SER A 333 -15.65 18.59 -11.85
CA SER A 333 -16.75 18.11 -11.00
C SER A 333 -17.24 16.73 -11.45
N GLY A 334 -17.35 16.48 -12.75
CA GLY A 334 -17.72 15.18 -13.29
C GLY A 334 -16.73 14.08 -12.92
N ILE A 335 -15.43 14.33 -13.11
CA ILE A 335 -14.36 13.38 -12.76
C ILE A 335 -14.32 13.15 -11.23
N SER A 336 -14.41 14.23 -10.46
CA SER A 336 -14.41 14.20 -8.99
C SER A 336 -15.53 13.32 -8.42
N LEU A 337 -16.77 13.51 -8.87
CA LEU A 337 -17.91 12.70 -8.45
C LEU A 337 -17.75 11.23 -8.86
N SER A 338 -17.21 10.97 -10.05
CA SER A 338 -16.93 9.63 -10.52
C SER A 338 -15.83 8.94 -9.69
N ALA A 339 -14.78 9.68 -9.31
CA ALA A 339 -13.72 9.19 -8.43
C ALA A 339 -14.28 8.79 -7.06
N LEU A 340 -15.10 9.67 -6.46
CA LEU A 340 -15.77 9.40 -5.19
C LEU A 340 -16.69 8.18 -5.27
N LYS A 341 -17.45 8.03 -6.35
CA LYS A 341 -18.31 6.86 -6.57
C LYS A 341 -17.51 5.58 -6.68
N GLN A 342 -16.40 5.60 -7.41
CA GLN A 342 -15.52 4.44 -7.60
C GLN A 342 -14.87 4.01 -6.27
N SER A 343 -14.43 4.96 -5.43
CA SER A 343 -13.77 4.66 -4.15
C SER A 343 -14.67 3.86 -3.20
N LYS A 344 -15.98 4.06 -3.22
CA LYS A 344 -16.96 3.35 -2.38
C LYS A 344 -17.01 1.84 -2.61
N ARG A 345 -16.48 1.35 -3.74
CA ARG A 345 -16.36 -0.09 -4.02
C ARG A 345 -15.28 -0.76 -3.16
N TYR A 346 -14.34 0.02 -2.62
CA TYR A 346 -13.19 -0.44 -1.85
C TYR A 346 -13.39 -0.12 -0.36
N ASN A 347 -14.43 -0.71 0.24
CA ASN A 347 -14.76 -0.44 1.63
C ASN A 347 -14.23 -1.52 2.59
N GLU A 348 -13.91 -1.10 3.81
CA GLU A 348 -13.33 -1.95 4.86
C GLU A 348 -14.22 -3.17 5.18
N HIS A 349 -15.51 -2.97 5.31
CA HIS A 349 -16.45 -4.05 5.68
C HIS A 349 -16.41 -5.20 4.67
N SER A 350 -16.51 -4.88 3.36
CA SER A 350 -16.49 -5.89 2.30
C SER A 350 -15.15 -6.64 2.23
N MET A 351 -14.04 -5.93 2.42
CA MET A 351 -12.71 -6.55 2.46
C MET A 351 -12.59 -7.52 3.64
N ILE A 352 -12.99 -7.09 4.84
CA ILE A 352 -12.93 -7.92 6.04
C ILE A 352 -13.86 -9.13 5.95
N ALA A 353 -15.08 -8.95 5.40
CA ALA A 353 -16.01 -10.05 5.17
C ALA A 353 -15.42 -11.10 4.21
N ALA A 354 -14.85 -10.68 3.08
CA ALA A 354 -14.22 -11.58 2.12
C ALA A 354 -13.00 -12.33 2.72
N ILE A 355 -12.23 -11.68 3.60
CA ILE A 355 -11.12 -12.35 4.31
C ILE A 355 -11.66 -13.31 5.37
N HIS A 356 -12.72 -12.93 6.09
CA HIS A 356 -13.40 -13.80 7.05
C HIS A 356 -13.81 -15.13 6.40
N ASP A 357 -14.50 -15.08 5.25
CA ASP A 357 -14.94 -16.28 4.51
C ASP A 357 -13.76 -17.19 4.11
N LEU A 358 -12.58 -16.61 3.93
CA LEU A 358 -11.36 -17.39 3.63
C LEU A 358 -10.71 -17.99 4.87
N VAL A 359 -10.78 -17.35 6.02
CA VAL A 359 -10.18 -17.87 7.27
C VAL A 359 -11.13 -18.82 7.98
N ASP A 360 -12.39 -18.76 7.69
CA ASP A 360 -13.41 -19.69 8.15
C ASP A 360 -13.44 -20.98 7.34
#